data_fc2134c75c2c6edddc17a2dc5380ed5d
#
_entry.id   fc2134c75c2c6edddc17a2dc5380ed5d
#
_cell.length_a   1.000
_cell.length_b   1.000
_cell.length_c   1.000
_cell.angle_alpha   90.00
_cell.angle_beta   90.00
_cell.angle_gamma   90.00
#
_symmetry.space_group_name_H-M   'P 1'
#
loop_
_entity.id
_entity.type
_entity.pdbx_description
1 polymer ?
#
loop_
_entity_poly.entity_id
_entity_poly.type
_entity_poly.pdbx_seq_one_letter_code
_entity_poly.pdbx_strand_id
1 'polypeptide(L)'
;MAANIIKKLAKQKGFLPGIFLALHTFGRDLKNNVHIHLSTTIGGLSLSYNSSPQTNLLGWIKSAYFYHDSLKKMWKYQIITLLRNEFKQNRLKLPPYLKYIKTYSAFVSWTTQFYDKTWNVFLNHQDANMKHNVDYLGKYIKRPPIGETRIKKYDGKFVTFEFLDHYTNKKNLMTLPVLEFISRLISHIPDKNFRVIRYYGFLANRVSGKLLPIVYTLLDMKNAIVQKVYTPWRQMIINVFHYDPLNCPFCNIPTLPSYSVFQYPSNLLSMHKEIANGYFKLL
;
A
#
# COMPACT_ATOMS: atom_id res chain seq x y z
N MET A 1 12.17 -0.54 -3.99
CA MET A 1 13.17 0.56 -3.86
C MET A 1 13.15 1.17 -2.47
N ALA A 2 12.07 1.82 -1.98
CA ALA A 2 12.04 2.46 -0.66
C ALA A 2 12.53 1.55 0.48
N ALA A 3 11.99 0.34 0.60
CA ALA A 3 12.45 -0.63 1.58
C ALA A 3 13.94 -1.03 1.43
N ASN A 4 14.48 -0.97 0.23
CA ASN A 4 15.90 -1.28 0.01
C ASN A 4 16.83 -0.18 0.54
N ILE A 5 16.39 1.09 0.46
CA ILE A 5 17.11 2.20 1.08
C ILE A 5 17.21 1.96 2.59
N ILE A 6 16.08 1.71 3.23
CA ILE A 6 16.02 1.47 4.68
C ILE A 6 16.87 0.26 5.07
N LYS A 7 16.73 -0.87 4.34
CA LYS A 7 17.55 -2.07 4.60
C LYS A 7 19.06 -1.80 4.45
N LYS A 8 19.46 -1.01 3.45
CA LYS A 8 20.87 -0.64 3.24
C LYS A 8 21.41 0.14 4.43
N LEU A 9 20.67 1.15 4.88
CA LEU A 9 21.06 1.98 6.03
C LEU A 9 21.13 1.14 7.32
N ALA A 10 20.13 0.27 7.55
CA ALA A 10 20.12 -0.63 8.71
C ALA A 10 21.28 -1.62 8.69
N LYS A 11 21.61 -2.18 7.51
CA LYS A 11 22.74 -3.09 7.33
C LYS A 11 24.08 -2.43 7.70
N GLN A 12 24.25 -1.14 7.38
CA GLN A 12 25.45 -0.38 7.76
C GLN A 12 25.59 -0.24 9.30
N LYS A 13 24.49 -0.35 10.03
CA LYS A 13 24.44 -0.35 11.50
C LYS A 13 24.38 -1.76 12.10
N GLY A 14 24.52 -2.80 11.27
CA GLY A 14 24.64 -4.18 11.72
C GLY A 14 23.33 -4.88 12.09
N PHE A 15 22.16 -4.42 11.62
CA PHE A 15 20.89 -5.06 11.98
C PHE A 15 19.90 -5.17 10.82
N LEU A 16 18.91 -6.07 11.00
CA LEU A 16 17.79 -6.30 10.12
C LEU A 16 16.54 -5.65 10.72
N PRO A 17 15.97 -4.60 10.10
CA PRO A 17 14.76 -3.94 10.59
C PRO A 17 13.49 -4.70 10.19
N GLY A 18 12.37 -4.41 10.85
CA GLY A 18 11.03 -4.72 10.35
C GLY A 18 10.50 -3.55 9.53
N ILE A 19 10.02 -3.81 8.31
CA ILE A 19 9.51 -2.78 7.43
C ILE A 19 8.15 -3.19 6.91
N PHE A 20 7.22 -2.27 7.00
CA PHE A 20 5.90 -2.31 6.37
C PHE A 20 5.81 -1.21 5.32
N LEU A 21 5.20 -1.51 4.18
CA LEU A 21 5.04 -0.56 3.08
C LEU A 21 3.64 -0.68 2.49
N ALA A 22 2.96 0.45 2.30
CA ALA A 22 1.71 0.55 1.56
C ALA A 22 1.87 1.55 0.40
N LEU A 23 1.46 1.13 -0.80
CA LEU A 23 1.41 1.97 -1.98
C LEU A 23 0.01 2.56 -2.12
N HIS A 24 -0.08 3.87 -2.24
CA HIS A 24 -1.31 4.56 -2.60
C HIS A 24 -1.13 5.28 -3.94
N THR A 25 -2.17 5.30 -4.74
CA THR A 25 -2.16 5.91 -6.08
C THR A 25 -3.00 7.18 -6.16
N PHE A 26 -3.76 7.50 -5.12
CA PHE A 26 -4.80 8.52 -5.11
C PHE A 26 -4.50 9.68 -4.16
N GLY A 27 -4.89 10.88 -4.59
CA GLY A 27 -5.04 12.05 -3.72
C GLY A 27 -6.42 12.09 -3.04
N ARG A 28 -6.63 13.09 -2.21
CA ARG A 28 -7.93 13.28 -1.53
C ARG A 28 -9.05 13.69 -2.48
N ASP A 29 -8.70 14.25 -3.61
CA ASP A 29 -9.58 14.68 -4.72
C ASP A 29 -9.75 13.59 -5.81
N LEU A 30 -9.31 12.36 -5.53
CA LEU A 30 -9.31 11.21 -6.45
C LEU A 30 -8.42 11.39 -7.70
N LYS A 31 -7.56 12.40 -7.74
CA LYS A 31 -6.54 12.50 -8.79
C LYS A 31 -5.38 11.56 -8.51
N ASN A 32 -4.65 11.24 -9.55
CA ASN A 32 -3.43 10.44 -9.44
C ASN A 32 -2.40 11.14 -8.54
N ASN A 33 -2.07 10.49 -7.43
CA ASN A 33 -1.05 10.92 -6.49
C ASN A 33 -0.33 9.69 -5.94
N VAL A 34 0.61 9.18 -6.72
CA VAL A 34 1.36 7.96 -6.37
C VAL A 34 2.34 8.27 -5.25
N HIS A 35 2.11 7.67 -4.08
CA HIS A 35 2.98 7.84 -2.91
C HIS A 35 3.05 6.56 -2.07
N ILE A 36 4.07 6.50 -1.23
CA ILE A 36 4.38 5.33 -0.41
C ILE A 36 4.32 5.72 1.06
N HIS A 37 3.52 4.99 1.82
CA HIS A 37 3.59 4.97 3.27
C HIS A 37 4.52 3.85 3.70
N LEU A 38 5.60 4.19 4.40
CA LEU A 38 6.56 3.23 4.91
C LEU A 38 6.70 3.42 6.42
N SER A 39 6.50 2.34 7.16
CA SER A 39 6.80 2.25 8.58
C SER A 39 7.96 1.29 8.80
N THR A 40 8.86 1.66 9.68
CA THR A 40 10.02 0.83 10.01
C THR A 40 10.32 0.88 11.50
N THR A 41 10.85 -0.20 12.03
CA THR A 41 11.29 -0.26 13.42
C THR A 41 12.53 0.61 13.63
N ILE A 42 12.64 1.24 14.80
CA ILE A 42 13.88 1.86 15.26
C ILE A 42 14.75 0.75 15.84
N GLY A 43 15.77 0.34 15.05
CA GLY A 43 16.57 -0.84 15.33
C GLY A 43 16.02 -2.12 14.72
N GLY A 44 16.55 -3.25 15.13
CA GLY A 44 16.20 -4.57 14.61
C GLY A 44 17.10 -5.69 15.14
N LEU A 45 16.95 -6.86 14.52
CA LEU A 45 17.73 -8.03 14.86
C LEU A 45 19.20 -7.88 14.40
N SER A 46 20.14 -8.15 15.27
CA SER A 46 21.58 -8.16 14.93
C SER A 46 21.85 -9.09 13.74
N LEU A 47 22.70 -8.65 12.82
CA LEU A 47 23.13 -9.43 11.66
C LEU A 47 24.21 -10.48 12.01
N SER A 48 24.82 -10.39 13.19
CA SER A 48 25.81 -11.39 13.69
C SER A 48 25.22 -12.79 13.84
N TYR A 49 23.91 -12.91 13.82
CA TYR A 49 23.17 -14.19 13.86
C TYR A 49 23.57 -15.18 12.76
N ASN A 50 23.93 -14.69 11.56
CA ASN A 50 24.28 -15.56 10.42
C ASN A 50 25.73 -16.06 10.45
N SER A 51 26.56 -15.57 11.38
CA SER A 51 27.99 -15.86 11.38
C SER A 51 28.40 -17.01 12.27
N SER A 52 27.56 -17.44 13.20
CA SER A 52 27.83 -18.59 14.07
C SER A 52 26.53 -19.13 14.71
N PRO A 53 26.11 -20.35 14.35
CA PRO A 53 24.87 -20.95 14.94
C PRO A 53 25.00 -21.25 16.42
N GLN A 54 26.19 -21.19 16.98
CA GLN A 54 26.49 -21.60 18.36
C GLN A 54 26.55 -20.45 19.36
N THR A 55 26.57 -19.20 18.91
CA THR A 55 26.50 -18.05 19.83
C THR A 55 25.09 -17.47 19.81
N ASN A 56 24.34 -17.72 20.86
CA ASN A 56 22.97 -17.21 21.15
C ASN A 56 22.90 -15.67 21.33
N LEU A 57 23.70 -14.90 20.60
CA LEU A 57 23.73 -13.45 20.64
C LEU A 57 22.82 -12.83 19.56
N LEU A 58 21.58 -13.31 19.48
CA LEU A 58 20.49 -12.54 18.87
C LEU A 58 20.17 -11.39 19.81
N GLY A 59 20.82 -10.26 19.59
CA GLY A 59 20.51 -9.04 20.30
C GLY A 59 19.54 -8.16 19.50
N TRP A 60 18.76 -7.37 20.22
CA TRP A 60 18.06 -6.24 19.60
C TRP A 60 18.98 -5.02 19.61
N ILE A 61 19.34 -4.54 18.43
CA ILE A 61 20.11 -3.31 18.27
C ILE A 61 19.12 -2.15 18.15
N LYS A 62 19.07 -1.28 19.16
CA LYS A 62 18.27 -0.06 19.14
C LYS A 62 19.13 1.07 18.59
N SER A 63 18.85 1.54 17.40
CA SER A 63 19.60 2.63 16.75
C SER A 63 18.71 3.39 15.77
N ALA A 64 18.72 4.71 15.85
CA ALA A 64 18.28 5.56 14.75
C ALA A 64 19.33 5.45 13.64
N TYR A 65 18.93 5.14 12.42
CA TYR A 65 19.82 4.79 11.33
C TYR A 65 19.54 5.51 10.02
N PHE A 66 18.66 6.48 10.06
CA PHE A 66 18.37 7.31 8.90
C PHE A 66 18.17 8.77 9.27
N TYR A 67 18.57 9.63 8.36
CA TYR A 67 18.39 11.08 8.43
C TYR A 67 17.53 11.53 7.25
N HIS A 68 16.70 12.53 7.47
CA HIS A 68 15.72 13.01 6.50
C HIS A 68 16.35 13.39 5.15
N ASP A 69 17.40 14.22 5.19
CA ASP A 69 18.04 14.69 3.95
C ASP A 69 18.76 13.56 3.18
N SER A 70 19.34 12.61 3.90
CA SER A 70 19.93 11.43 3.28
C SER A 70 18.86 10.57 2.59
N LEU A 71 17.71 10.39 3.23
CA LEU A 71 16.59 9.66 2.62
C LEU A 71 16.06 10.36 1.37
N LYS A 72 15.90 11.68 1.39
CA LYS A 72 15.49 12.46 0.20
C LYS A 72 16.45 12.26 -0.97
N LYS A 73 17.75 12.41 -0.71
CA LYS A 73 18.80 12.24 -1.73
C LYS A 73 18.80 10.82 -2.29
N MET A 74 18.77 9.80 -1.42
CA MET A 74 18.78 8.39 -1.83
C MET A 74 17.50 8.02 -2.60
N TRP A 75 16.33 8.50 -2.16
CA TRP A 75 15.06 8.26 -2.82
C TRP A 75 15.04 8.86 -4.23
N LYS A 76 15.38 10.12 -4.36
CA LYS A 76 15.52 10.84 -5.63
C LYS A 76 16.44 10.07 -6.60
N TYR A 77 17.63 9.76 -6.16
CA TYR A 77 18.60 9.02 -6.97
C TYR A 77 18.05 7.66 -7.44
N GLN A 78 17.46 6.89 -6.55
CA GLN A 78 16.96 5.56 -6.91
C GLN A 78 15.79 5.61 -7.89
N ILE A 79 14.86 6.56 -7.75
CA ILE A 79 13.75 6.70 -8.71
C ILE A 79 14.27 7.09 -10.09
N ILE A 80 15.14 8.09 -10.17
CA ILE A 80 15.72 8.53 -11.44
C ILE A 80 16.49 7.37 -12.09
N THR A 81 17.30 6.65 -11.32
CA THR A 81 18.06 5.49 -11.81
C THR A 81 17.13 4.38 -12.31
N LEU A 82 16.03 4.09 -11.57
CA LEU A 82 15.04 3.12 -12.03
C LEU A 82 14.44 3.52 -13.37
N LEU A 83 13.95 4.74 -13.50
CA LEU A 83 13.33 5.24 -14.74
C LEU A 83 14.30 5.14 -15.92
N ARG A 84 15.57 5.52 -15.73
CA ARG A 84 16.61 5.39 -16.75
C ARG A 84 16.85 3.93 -17.17
N ASN A 85 16.90 3.02 -16.21
CA ASN A 85 17.09 1.59 -16.49
C ASN A 85 15.88 0.98 -17.23
N GLU A 86 14.65 1.33 -16.81
CA GLU A 86 13.43 0.86 -17.47
C GLU A 86 13.32 1.41 -18.91
N PHE A 87 13.71 2.67 -19.11
CA PHE A 87 13.77 3.25 -20.46
C PHE A 87 14.84 2.56 -21.34
N LYS A 88 16.04 2.34 -20.81
CA LYS A 88 17.13 1.63 -21.53
C LYS A 88 16.71 0.22 -21.96
N GLN A 89 15.86 -0.43 -21.18
CA GLN A 89 15.37 -1.80 -21.42
C GLN A 89 14.05 -1.82 -22.23
N ASN A 90 13.61 -0.69 -22.76
CA ASN A 90 12.35 -0.55 -23.50
C ASN A 90 11.09 -1.03 -22.73
N ARG A 91 11.14 -0.99 -21.41
CA ARG A 91 10.00 -1.37 -20.54
C ARG A 91 9.16 -0.18 -20.08
N LEU A 92 9.64 1.04 -20.30
CA LEU A 92 8.94 2.27 -19.92
C LEU A 92 8.12 2.79 -21.10
N LYS A 93 6.80 2.84 -20.94
CA LYS A 93 5.91 3.51 -21.91
C LYS A 93 5.84 4.99 -21.56
N LEU A 94 6.32 5.84 -22.45
CA LEU A 94 6.24 7.29 -22.29
C LEU A 94 4.85 7.80 -22.66
N PRO A 95 4.30 8.78 -21.90
CA PRO A 95 3.05 9.42 -22.26
C PRO A 95 3.17 10.20 -23.56
N PRO A 96 2.05 10.54 -24.23
CA PRO A 96 2.05 11.18 -25.56
C PRO A 96 2.93 12.43 -25.65
N TYR A 97 2.92 13.28 -24.62
CA TYR A 97 3.68 14.53 -24.57
C TYR A 97 5.19 14.36 -24.40
N LEU A 98 5.68 13.13 -24.10
CA LEU A 98 7.12 12.79 -24.00
C LEU A 98 7.59 11.90 -25.16
N LYS A 99 6.76 11.60 -26.14
CA LYS A 99 7.12 10.74 -27.28
C LYS A 99 8.26 11.30 -28.15
N TYR A 100 8.59 12.58 -28.01
CA TYR A 100 9.74 13.20 -28.68
C TYR A 100 11.09 12.68 -28.12
N ILE A 101 11.10 12.10 -26.93
CA ILE A 101 12.32 11.51 -26.31
C ILE A 101 12.50 10.11 -26.86
N LYS A 102 13.32 9.98 -27.91
CA LYS A 102 13.55 8.71 -28.60
C LYS A 102 14.83 8.00 -28.16
N THR A 103 15.82 8.73 -27.67
CA THR A 103 17.14 8.17 -27.32
C THR A 103 17.37 8.13 -25.83
N TYR A 104 18.20 7.19 -25.38
CA TYR A 104 18.59 7.11 -23.97
C TYR A 104 19.30 8.38 -23.49
N SER A 105 20.16 8.98 -24.32
CA SER A 105 20.85 10.24 -23.98
C SER A 105 19.85 11.37 -23.73
N ALA A 106 18.87 11.55 -24.64
CA ALA A 106 17.80 12.54 -24.46
C ALA A 106 16.99 12.28 -23.17
N PHE A 107 16.70 10.99 -22.85
CA PHE A 107 15.99 10.64 -21.64
C PHE A 107 16.83 10.93 -20.37
N VAL A 108 18.13 10.67 -20.41
CA VAL A 108 19.05 11.02 -19.31
C VAL A 108 19.07 12.53 -19.10
N SER A 109 19.22 13.33 -20.15
CA SER A 109 19.19 14.80 -20.09
C SER A 109 17.88 15.31 -19.52
N TRP A 110 16.75 14.79 -19.98
CA TRP A 110 15.43 15.15 -19.47
C TRP A 110 15.25 14.79 -17.98
N THR A 111 15.73 13.62 -17.54
CA THR A 111 15.60 13.21 -16.14
C THR A 111 16.56 13.93 -15.20
N THR A 112 17.65 14.52 -15.72
CA THR A 112 18.66 15.23 -14.90
C THR A 112 18.05 16.46 -14.21
N GLN A 113 17.14 17.18 -14.86
CA GLN A 113 16.46 18.33 -14.26
C GLN A 113 15.71 18.01 -12.95
N PHE A 114 15.32 16.76 -12.75
CA PHE A 114 14.60 16.35 -11.53
C PHE A 114 15.50 16.25 -10.29
N TYR A 115 16.82 16.28 -10.46
CA TYR A 115 17.74 16.38 -9.31
C TYR A 115 17.62 17.73 -8.59
N ASP A 116 17.25 18.79 -9.30
CA ASP A 116 17.09 20.14 -8.74
C ASP A 116 15.67 20.38 -8.21
N LYS A 117 14.71 19.52 -8.56
CA LYS A 117 13.34 19.64 -8.03
C LYS A 117 13.25 19.15 -6.59
N THR A 118 12.30 19.74 -5.85
CA THR A 118 11.97 19.30 -4.49
C THR A 118 11.27 17.97 -4.52
N TRP A 119 11.78 17.02 -3.73
CA TRP A 119 11.16 15.71 -3.52
C TRP A 119 10.62 15.63 -2.11
N ASN A 120 9.34 15.31 -1.99
CA ASN A 120 8.68 15.26 -0.70
C ASN A 120 8.93 13.89 -0.05
N VAL A 121 9.62 13.92 1.08
CA VAL A 121 9.77 12.81 2.02
C VAL A 121 9.43 13.36 3.40
N PHE A 122 8.42 12.80 4.02
CA PHE A 122 8.02 13.18 5.38
C PHE A 122 8.46 12.07 6.33
N LEU A 123 9.13 12.46 7.41
CA LEU A 123 9.43 11.56 8.52
C LEU A 123 8.58 11.99 9.71
N ASN A 124 7.87 11.02 10.27
CA ASN A 124 7.18 11.20 11.54
C ASN A 124 7.72 10.17 12.52
N HIS A 125 8.26 10.65 13.65
CA HIS A 125 8.58 9.81 14.79
C HIS A 125 7.28 9.60 15.55
N GLN A 126 6.76 8.39 15.51
CA GLN A 126 5.61 8.04 16.33
C GLN A 126 6.08 7.63 17.71
N ASP A 127 5.42 8.19 18.73
CA ASP A 127 5.69 7.96 20.14
C ASP A 127 5.53 6.48 20.52
N ALA A 128 6.05 6.14 21.70
CA ALA A 128 6.09 4.80 22.24
C ALA A 128 4.72 4.10 22.41
N ASN A 129 3.61 4.77 22.10
CA ASN A 129 2.28 4.19 22.18
C ASN A 129 2.00 3.25 21.00
N MET A 130 2.20 1.96 21.26
CA MET A 130 2.01 0.88 20.29
C MET A 130 0.59 0.87 19.69
N LYS A 131 -0.43 1.19 20.46
CA LYS A 131 -1.83 1.24 19.97
C LYS A 131 -2.01 2.29 18.92
N HIS A 132 -1.51 3.51 19.12
CA HIS A 132 -1.54 4.58 18.13
C HIS A 132 -0.82 4.19 16.84
N ASN A 133 0.30 3.48 16.93
CA ASN A 133 1.06 3.02 15.77
C ASN A 133 0.29 1.97 14.96
N VAL A 134 -0.38 1.03 15.63
CA VAL A 134 -1.22 0.01 14.98
C VAL A 134 -2.44 0.64 14.34
N ASP A 135 -3.11 1.55 15.02
CA ASP A 135 -4.28 2.28 14.50
C ASP A 135 -3.89 3.16 13.29
N TYR A 136 -2.75 3.82 13.36
CA TYR A 136 -2.20 4.61 12.25
C TYR A 136 -1.92 3.71 11.03
N LEU A 137 -1.21 2.61 11.22
CA LEU A 137 -0.95 1.64 10.15
C LEU A 137 -2.25 1.06 9.59
N GLY A 138 -3.19 0.68 10.45
CA GLY A 138 -4.49 0.16 10.06
C GLY A 138 -5.27 1.11 9.15
N LYS A 139 -5.22 2.42 9.43
CA LYS A 139 -5.85 3.45 8.60
C LYS A 139 -5.27 3.50 7.19
N TYR A 140 -3.97 3.25 7.01
CA TYR A 140 -3.33 3.28 5.69
C TYR A 140 -3.42 1.94 4.94
N ILE A 141 -3.50 0.83 5.67
CA ILE A 141 -3.62 -0.52 5.08
C ILE A 141 -4.95 -0.69 4.34
N LYS A 142 -6.05 -0.25 4.95
CA LYS A 142 -7.42 -0.49 4.46
C LYS A 142 -8.08 0.74 3.84
N ARG A 143 -7.33 1.81 3.62
CA ARG A 143 -7.93 3.06 3.16
C ARG A 143 -8.34 2.97 1.69
N PRO A 144 -9.65 2.98 1.38
CA PRO A 144 -10.11 3.09 0.00
C PRO A 144 -9.82 4.50 -0.54
N PRO A 145 -9.81 4.69 -1.86
CA PRO A 145 -9.65 6.02 -2.49
C PRO A 145 -10.66 7.04 -1.96
N ILE A 146 -11.89 6.60 -1.70
CA ILE A 146 -12.94 7.41 -1.08
C ILE A 146 -13.72 6.56 -0.07
N GLY A 147 -14.06 7.15 1.07
CA GLY A 147 -15.01 6.56 2.01
C GLY A 147 -16.44 6.97 1.65
N GLU A 148 -17.41 6.11 1.87
CA GLU A 148 -18.80 6.33 1.57
C GLU A 148 -19.34 7.63 2.19
N THR A 149 -18.99 7.91 3.43
CA THR A 149 -19.39 9.13 4.17
C THR A 149 -18.94 10.44 3.51
N ARG A 150 -17.98 10.37 2.59
CA ARG A 150 -17.51 11.53 1.83
C ARG A 150 -18.40 11.84 0.63
N ILE A 151 -19.20 10.90 0.16
CA ILE A 151 -20.18 11.12 -0.92
C ILE A 151 -21.37 11.83 -0.30
N LYS A 152 -21.64 13.06 -0.73
CA LYS A 152 -22.66 13.94 -0.15
C LYS A 152 -23.95 13.96 -0.97
N LYS A 153 -23.83 13.83 -2.30
CA LYS A 153 -25.00 13.88 -3.19
C LYS A 153 -24.73 13.07 -4.46
N TYR A 154 -25.77 12.42 -4.93
CA TYR A 154 -25.85 11.79 -6.25
C TYR A 154 -27.24 12.07 -6.83
N ASP A 155 -27.31 12.62 -8.04
CA ASP A 155 -28.56 13.01 -8.71
C ASP A 155 -28.82 12.21 -10.02
N GLY A 156 -28.07 11.11 -10.23
CA GLY A 156 -28.15 10.30 -11.44
C GLY A 156 -27.18 10.76 -12.54
N LYS A 157 -26.73 12.01 -12.54
CA LYS A 157 -25.81 12.57 -13.53
C LYS A 157 -24.48 13.04 -12.91
N PHE A 158 -24.54 13.55 -11.70
CA PHE A 158 -23.38 14.10 -10.98
C PHE A 158 -23.22 13.47 -9.61
N VAL A 159 -21.96 13.32 -9.19
CA VAL A 159 -21.58 12.92 -7.83
C VAL A 159 -20.87 14.09 -7.17
N THR A 160 -21.36 14.50 -5.99
CA THR A 160 -20.70 15.51 -5.15
C THR A 160 -20.08 14.82 -3.94
N PHE A 161 -18.79 15.03 -3.73
CA PHE A 161 -18.08 14.49 -2.58
C PHE A 161 -17.20 15.51 -1.89
N GLU A 162 -16.96 15.29 -0.59
CA GLU A 162 -16.12 16.13 0.26
C GLU A 162 -14.66 15.67 0.21
N PHE A 163 -13.73 16.63 0.09
CA PHE A 163 -12.31 16.39 0.24
C PHE A 163 -11.63 17.50 1.06
N LEU A 164 -10.56 17.15 1.75
CA LEU A 164 -9.73 18.12 2.44
C LEU A 164 -8.67 18.67 1.48
N ASP A 165 -8.69 19.95 1.24
CA ASP A 165 -7.65 20.65 0.49
C ASP A 165 -6.42 20.84 1.38
N HIS A 166 -5.26 20.39 0.89
CA HIS A 166 -4.00 20.49 1.62
C HIS A 166 -3.42 21.91 1.71
N TYR A 167 -3.75 22.75 0.75
CA TYR A 167 -3.25 24.13 0.73
C TYR A 167 -3.99 25.02 1.71
N THR A 168 -5.29 24.89 1.75
CA THR A 168 -6.15 25.72 2.61
C THR A 168 -6.48 25.05 3.94
N ASN A 169 -6.20 23.74 4.08
CA ASN A 169 -6.62 22.88 5.20
C ASN A 169 -8.13 22.93 5.48
N LYS A 170 -8.94 23.23 4.46
CA LYS A 170 -10.40 23.31 4.53
C LYS A 170 -11.03 22.16 3.79
N LYS A 171 -12.23 21.78 4.25
CA LYS A 171 -13.06 20.81 3.55
C LYS A 171 -13.78 21.52 2.41
N ASN A 172 -13.59 21.01 1.20
CA ASN A 172 -14.20 21.49 -0.02
C ASN A 172 -15.09 20.41 -0.63
N LEU A 173 -16.10 20.83 -1.37
CA LEU A 173 -16.95 19.94 -2.16
C LEU A 173 -16.47 19.94 -3.61
N MET A 174 -16.48 18.78 -4.22
CA MET A 174 -16.20 18.58 -5.65
C MET A 174 -17.38 17.85 -6.28
N THR A 175 -17.90 18.41 -7.36
CA THR A 175 -18.96 17.79 -8.15
C THR A 175 -18.40 17.37 -9.50
N LEU A 176 -18.55 16.10 -9.85
CA LEU A 176 -18.06 15.52 -11.09
C LEU A 176 -19.23 14.81 -11.82
N PRO A 177 -19.19 14.77 -13.16
CA PRO A 177 -20.01 13.84 -13.91
C PRO A 177 -19.77 12.40 -13.44
N VAL A 178 -20.82 11.57 -13.40
CA VAL A 178 -20.71 10.18 -12.90
C VAL A 178 -19.61 9.39 -13.60
N LEU A 179 -19.52 9.49 -14.91
CA LEU A 179 -18.49 8.76 -15.70
C LEU A 179 -17.07 9.20 -15.32
N GLU A 180 -16.85 10.49 -15.10
CA GLU A 180 -15.55 11.00 -14.66
C GLU A 180 -15.21 10.52 -13.24
N PHE A 181 -16.18 10.57 -12.32
CA PHE A 181 -16.02 10.05 -10.96
C PHE A 181 -15.63 8.57 -10.98
N ILE A 182 -16.36 7.74 -11.74
CA ILE A 182 -16.09 6.31 -11.89
C ILE A 182 -14.71 6.09 -12.53
N SER A 183 -14.37 6.82 -13.58
CA SER A 183 -13.07 6.73 -14.25
C SER A 183 -11.91 7.01 -13.29
N ARG A 184 -12.03 8.06 -12.46
CA ARG A 184 -11.04 8.35 -11.42
C ARG A 184 -10.93 7.20 -10.41
N LEU A 185 -12.05 6.64 -9.96
CA LEU A 185 -12.07 5.52 -9.02
C LEU A 185 -11.41 4.26 -9.59
N ILE A 186 -11.77 3.89 -10.81
CA ILE A 186 -11.24 2.70 -11.50
C ILE A 186 -9.73 2.80 -11.69
N SER A 187 -9.19 4.00 -11.96
CA SER A 187 -7.74 4.21 -12.13
C SER A 187 -6.92 3.85 -10.89
N HIS A 188 -7.56 3.72 -9.73
CA HIS A 188 -6.93 3.36 -8.46
C HIS A 188 -7.11 1.90 -8.07
N ILE A 189 -7.87 1.13 -8.85
CA ILE A 189 -8.02 -0.32 -8.63
C ILE A 189 -6.73 -0.99 -9.12
N PRO A 190 -6.01 -1.69 -8.25
CA PRO A 190 -4.79 -2.36 -8.66
C PRO A 190 -5.09 -3.57 -9.55
N ASP A 191 -4.16 -3.91 -10.42
CA ASP A 191 -4.22 -5.12 -11.24
C ASP A 191 -4.40 -6.37 -10.39
N LYS A 192 -5.01 -7.40 -10.97
CA LYS A 192 -5.19 -8.70 -10.32
C LYS A 192 -3.85 -9.21 -9.79
N ASN A 193 -3.82 -9.64 -8.52
CA ASN A 193 -2.63 -10.11 -7.79
C ASN A 193 -1.56 -9.04 -7.49
N PHE A 194 -1.78 -7.79 -7.80
CA PHE A 194 -0.86 -6.72 -7.41
C PHE A 194 -0.95 -6.48 -5.89
N ARG A 195 0.17 -6.63 -5.20
CA ARG A 195 0.24 -6.43 -3.75
C ARG A 195 0.56 -4.98 -3.44
N VAL A 196 -0.44 -4.21 -3.04
CA VAL A 196 -0.27 -2.82 -2.57
C VAL A 196 0.43 -2.74 -1.21
N ILE A 197 0.33 -3.80 -0.40
CA ILE A 197 0.95 -3.93 0.92
C ILE A 197 2.09 -4.93 0.83
N ARG A 198 3.26 -4.56 1.38
CA ARG A 198 4.45 -5.41 1.36
C ARG A 198 5.20 -5.31 2.67
N TYR A 199 5.76 -6.44 3.09
CA TYR A 199 6.56 -6.58 4.29
C TYR A 199 8.00 -6.94 3.94
N TYR A 200 8.96 -6.37 4.69
CA TYR A 200 10.39 -6.60 4.46
C TYR A 200 11.14 -6.73 5.79
N GLY A 201 12.42 -7.11 5.70
CA GLY A 201 13.24 -7.36 6.87
C GLY A 201 12.72 -8.58 7.64
N PHE A 202 12.68 -8.53 8.96
CA PHE A 202 12.15 -9.63 9.77
C PHE A 202 10.62 -9.79 9.67
N LEU A 203 9.89 -8.79 9.13
CA LEU A 203 8.45 -8.89 8.83
C LEU A 203 8.16 -9.57 7.49
N ALA A 204 9.15 -9.84 6.65
CA ALA A 204 8.93 -10.46 5.35
C ALA A 204 8.27 -11.85 5.52
N ASN A 205 7.21 -12.12 4.75
CA ASN A 205 6.40 -13.34 4.87
C ASN A 205 7.25 -14.63 4.89
N ARG A 206 8.35 -14.66 4.13
CA ARG A 206 9.26 -15.81 4.05
C ARG A 206 9.95 -16.14 5.37
N VAL A 207 10.23 -15.13 6.20
CA VAL A 207 11.06 -15.30 7.42
C VAL A 207 10.32 -14.89 8.70
N SER A 208 9.18 -14.24 8.60
CA SER A 208 8.45 -13.71 9.76
C SER A 208 8.07 -14.80 10.75
N GLY A 209 7.65 -15.98 10.30
CA GLY A 209 7.32 -17.11 11.17
C GLY A 209 8.49 -17.56 12.07
N LYS A 210 9.74 -17.41 11.60
CA LYS A 210 10.94 -17.75 12.37
C LYS A 210 11.45 -16.58 13.21
N LEU A 211 11.40 -15.36 12.67
CA LEU A 211 12.06 -14.20 13.27
C LEU A 211 11.17 -13.42 14.26
N LEU A 212 9.85 -13.39 14.05
CA LEU A 212 8.95 -12.68 14.97
C LEU A 212 8.94 -13.25 16.40
N PRO A 213 8.90 -14.57 16.63
CA PRO A 213 9.00 -15.11 17.98
C PRO A 213 10.26 -14.65 18.71
N ILE A 214 11.39 -14.59 17.99
CA ILE A 214 12.67 -14.09 18.53
C ILE A 214 12.55 -12.60 18.90
N VAL A 215 11.99 -11.78 18.00
CA VAL A 215 11.75 -10.36 18.26
C VAL A 215 10.88 -10.16 19.51
N TYR A 216 9.78 -10.91 19.64
CA TYR A 216 8.91 -10.83 20.79
C TYR A 216 9.63 -11.21 22.09
N THR A 217 10.48 -12.23 22.05
CA THR A 217 11.30 -12.61 23.22
C THR A 217 12.29 -11.51 23.59
N LEU A 218 13.00 -10.94 22.60
CA LEU A 218 13.99 -9.89 22.83
C LEU A 218 13.41 -8.57 23.31
N LEU A 219 12.16 -8.29 22.99
CA LEU A 219 11.44 -7.09 23.41
C LEU A 219 10.55 -7.32 24.63
N ASP A 220 10.63 -8.49 25.26
CA ASP A 220 9.78 -8.92 26.39
C ASP A 220 8.28 -8.84 26.10
N MET A 221 7.92 -9.10 24.82
CA MET A 221 6.54 -9.06 24.33
C MET A 221 5.92 -10.46 24.22
N LYS A 222 6.26 -11.38 25.13
CA LYS A 222 5.81 -12.78 25.05
C LYS A 222 4.29 -12.92 25.03
N ASN A 223 3.57 -12.02 25.70
CA ASN A 223 2.10 -11.97 25.72
C ASN A 223 1.48 -11.45 24.41
N ALA A 224 2.28 -10.90 23.49
CA ALA A 224 1.83 -10.46 22.19
C ALA A 224 1.76 -11.58 21.13
N ILE A 225 2.19 -12.79 21.49
CA ILE A 225 2.05 -13.97 20.63
C ILE A 225 0.57 -14.40 20.66
N VAL A 226 -0.24 -13.75 19.85
CA VAL A 226 -1.61 -14.18 19.65
C VAL A 226 -1.57 -15.51 18.88
N GLN A 227 -1.97 -16.59 19.53
CA GLN A 227 -2.26 -17.82 18.82
C GLN A 227 -3.33 -17.48 17.75
N LYS A 228 -3.04 -17.80 16.49
CA LYS A 228 -4.05 -17.68 15.44
C LYS A 228 -5.18 -18.68 15.75
N VAL A 229 -6.19 -18.23 16.46
CA VAL A 229 -7.44 -18.97 16.58
C VAL A 229 -8.12 -18.89 15.21
N TYR A 230 -8.30 -20.02 14.57
CA TYR A 230 -9.10 -20.10 13.36
C TYR A 230 -10.54 -19.73 13.72
N THR A 231 -10.96 -18.58 13.28
CA THR A 231 -12.36 -18.15 13.41
C THR A 231 -13.05 -18.37 12.06
N PRO A 232 -14.06 -19.25 11.98
CA PRO A 232 -14.85 -19.41 10.75
C PRO A 232 -15.39 -18.06 10.26
N TRP A 233 -15.51 -17.89 8.93
CA TRP A 233 -15.94 -16.63 8.32
C TRP A 233 -17.27 -16.12 8.88
N ARG A 234 -18.24 -17.01 9.14
CA ARG A 234 -19.53 -16.70 9.75
C ARG A 234 -19.35 -16.05 11.11
N GLN A 235 -18.55 -16.67 11.98
CA GLN A 235 -18.27 -16.15 13.32
C GLN A 235 -17.52 -14.82 13.26
N MET A 236 -16.63 -14.65 12.28
CA MET A 236 -15.92 -13.39 12.06
C MET A 236 -16.89 -12.26 11.69
N ILE A 237 -17.88 -12.53 10.83
CA ILE A 237 -18.92 -11.56 10.47
C ILE A 237 -19.79 -11.23 11.67
N ILE A 238 -20.23 -12.24 12.42
CA ILE A 238 -21.03 -12.03 13.65
C ILE A 238 -20.26 -11.15 14.66
N ASN A 239 -18.99 -11.44 14.87
CA ASN A 239 -18.18 -10.68 15.84
C ASN A 239 -17.94 -9.23 15.42
N VAL A 240 -17.86 -8.93 14.11
CA VAL A 240 -17.55 -7.59 13.58
C VAL A 240 -18.80 -6.77 13.35
N PHE A 241 -19.85 -7.37 12.80
CA PHE A 241 -21.04 -6.69 12.34
C PHE A 241 -22.28 -6.95 13.20
N HIS A 242 -22.17 -7.84 14.19
CA HIS A 242 -23.24 -8.19 15.13
C HIS A 242 -24.51 -8.73 14.47
N TYR A 243 -24.40 -9.29 13.27
CA TYR A 243 -25.50 -10.03 12.63
C TYR A 243 -24.98 -11.34 12.01
N ASP A 244 -25.87 -12.32 11.91
CA ASP A 244 -25.54 -13.61 11.31
C ASP A 244 -25.77 -13.54 9.79
N PRO A 245 -24.72 -13.70 8.95
CA PRO A 245 -24.87 -13.59 7.49
C PRO A 245 -25.73 -14.70 6.87
N LEU A 246 -26.03 -15.75 7.62
CA LEU A 246 -26.89 -16.85 7.16
C LEU A 246 -28.33 -16.70 7.60
N ASN A 247 -28.68 -15.65 8.32
CA ASN A 247 -30.06 -15.36 8.68
C ASN A 247 -30.64 -14.29 7.76
N CYS A 248 -31.91 -14.44 7.41
CA CYS A 248 -32.63 -13.44 6.64
C CYS A 248 -32.71 -12.13 7.46
N PRO A 249 -32.28 -10.96 6.93
CA PRO A 249 -32.32 -9.71 7.69
C PRO A 249 -33.71 -9.21 8.00
N PHE A 250 -34.78 -9.74 7.34
CA PHE A 250 -36.14 -9.33 7.55
C PHE A 250 -36.92 -10.24 8.52
N CYS A 251 -36.71 -11.56 8.43
CA CYS A 251 -37.49 -12.52 9.24
C CYS A 251 -36.63 -13.32 10.22
N ASN A 252 -35.31 -13.12 10.20
CA ASN A 252 -34.32 -13.81 11.03
C ASN A 252 -34.32 -15.35 10.93
N ILE A 253 -34.97 -15.90 9.90
CA ILE A 253 -34.93 -17.35 9.64
C ILE A 253 -33.60 -17.70 9.00
N PRO A 254 -32.95 -18.81 9.43
CA PRO A 254 -31.75 -19.28 8.79
C PRO A 254 -31.95 -19.53 7.30
N THR A 255 -31.22 -18.83 6.46
CA THR A 255 -31.15 -19.12 5.03
C THR A 255 -30.08 -20.17 4.83
N LEU A 256 -30.46 -21.38 4.42
CA LEU A 256 -29.49 -22.34 3.92
C LEU A 256 -28.81 -21.70 2.70
N PRO A 257 -27.48 -21.65 2.67
CA PRO A 257 -26.80 -21.26 1.43
C PRO A 257 -27.25 -22.27 0.38
N SER A 258 -28.15 -21.88 -0.50
CA SER A 258 -28.35 -22.63 -1.70
C SER A 258 -27.02 -22.55 -2.43
N TYR A 259 -26.26 -23.62 -2.46
CA TYR A 259 -25.21 -23.83 -3.44
C TYR A 259 -25.88 -24.03 -4.81
N SER A 260 -26.67 -23.07 -5.26
CA SER A 260 -26.78 -22.85 -6.67
C SER A 260 -25.39 -22.40 -7.05
N VAL A 261 -24.58 -23.34 -7.51
CA VAL A 261 -23.49 -23.05 -8.41
C VAL A 261 -24.11 -22.05 -9.39
N PHE A 262 -23.81 -20.76 -9.24
CA PHE A 262 -24.02 -19.82 -10.30
C PHE A 262 -23.16 -20.35 -11.44
N GLN A 263 -23.74 -21.24 -12.23
CA GLN A 263 -23.27 -21.45 -13.57
C GLN A 263 -23.50 -20.11 -14.23
N TYR A 264 -22.42 -19.30 -14.25
CA TYR A 264 -22.40 -18.12 -15.08
C TYR A 264 -22.85 -18.59 -16.46
N PRO A 265 -23.96 -18.09 -16.99
CA PRO A 265 -24.32 -18.44 -18.34
C PRO A 265 -23.12 -18.15 -19.22
N SER A 266 -22.74 -19.08 -20.06
CA SER A 266 -21.53 -18.99 -20.92
C SER A 266 -21.46 -17.69 -21.75
N ASN A 267 -22.60 -17.04 -21.95
CA ASN A 267 -22.75 -15.72 -22.58
C ASN A 267 -22.34 -14.53 -21.68
N LEU A 268 -22.32 -14.63 -20.34
CA LEU A 268 -21.82 -13.54 -19.47
C LEU A 268 -20.29 -13.36 -19.58
N LEU A 269 -19.55 -14.41 -19.80
CA LEU A 269 -18.12 -14.34 -20.09
C LEU A 269 -17.83 -13.70 -21.46
N SER A 270 -18.70 -13.91 -22.46
CA SER A 270 -18.62 -13.23 -23.75
C SER A 270 -19.01 -11.75 -23.63
N MET A 271 -20.07 -11.42 -22.91
CA MET A 271 -20.46 -10.02 -22.65
C MET A 271 -19.36 -9.26 -21.89
N HIS A 272 -18.72 -9.85 -20.88
CA HIS A 272 -17.58 -9.21 -20.19
C HIS A 272 -16.38 -8.98 -21.13
N LYS A 273 -16.12 -9.89 -22.07
CA LYS A 273 -15.08 -9.70 -23.09
C LYS A 273 -15.45 -8.62 -24.09
N GLU A 274 -16.70 -8.53 -24.49
CA GLU A 274 -17.18 -7.49 -25.42
C GLU A 274 -17.19 -6.10 -24.78
N ILE A 275 -17.63 -6.00 -23.53
CA ILE A 275 -17.57 -4.75 -22.74
C ILE A 275 -16.11 -4.33 -22.53
N ALA A 276 -15.21 -5.23 -22.17
CA ALA A 276 -13.79 -4.94 -22.01
C ALA A 276 -13.13 -4.50 -23.34
N ASN A 277 -13.47 -5.15 -24.43
CA ASN A 277 -12.96 -4.80 -25.77
C ASN A 277 -13.57 -3.51 -26.37
N GLY A 278 -14.79 -3.15 -26.00
CA GLY A 278 -15.47 -1.94 -26.43
C GLY A 278 -15.00 -0.68 -25.69
N TYR A 279 -14.74 -0.78 -24.39
CA TYR A 279 -14.34 0.37 -23.57
C TYR A 279 -12.85 0.73 -23.68
N PHE A 280 -11.99 -0.19 -24.09
CA PHE A 280 -10.55 0.09 -24.26
C PHE A 280 -10.19 0.67 -25.64
N LYS A 281 -11.13 0.81 -26.56
CA LYS A 281 -10.90 1.48 -27.85
C LYS A 281 -11.11 2.99 -27.84
N LEU A 282 -11.55 3.56 -26.71
CA LEU A 282 -11.86 5.00 -26.55
C LEU A 282 -10.93 5.73 -25.54
N LEU A 283 -9.79 5.16 -25.22
CA LEU A 283 -8.69 5.82 -24.50
C LEU A 283 -7.38 5.65 -25.36
#